data_5a897710038c304877666c5a5a183c8e
#
_entry.id   5a897710038c304877666c5a5a183c8e
#
_cell.length_a   1.000
_cell.length_b   1.000
_cell.length_c   1.000
_cell.angle_alpha   90.00
_cell.angle_beta   90.00
_cell.angle_gamma   90.00
#
_symmetry.space_group_name_H-M   'P 1'
#
loop_
_entity.id
_entity.type
_entity.pdbx_description
1 polymer ?
#
loop_
_entity_poly.entity_id
_entity_poly.type
_entity_poly.pdbx_seq_one_letter_code
_entity_poly.pdbx_strand_id
1 'polypeptide(L)'
;MLSIDPNTNTERENYKFLIGSIIPRPIAFVTTLSEDGVLNGAPFSYFNIVSSNPPMISLSIQRSAGRQKDTAKNILEKKEFVVHIVDEQNVEKVNKTAASLPPHESEVELAEFTQIDSVKISVPGVKQAKIRMECILEHSLELGDKDLPGCDFIIGKVVQFHIENDIYENGRIDSKGLAAVSRLAGNHYAKIGEIFEIERPK
;
A
#
# COMPACT_ATOMS: atom_id res chain seq x y z
N MET A 1 8.50 -8.12 -32.58
CA MET A 1 8.53 -8.02 -31.10
C MET A 1 9.90 -7.49 -30.72
N LEU A 2 9.98 -6.55 -29.77
CA LEU A 2 11.23 -6.04 -29.22
C LEU A 2 11.67 -6.93 -28.06
N SER A 3 12.94 -7.35 -28.03
CA SER A 3 13.54 -8.13 -26.94
C SER A 3 14.63 -7.29 -26.28
N ILE A 4 14.56 -7.14 -24.97
CA ILE A 4 15.46 -6.27 -24.20
C ILE A 4 15.99 -7.07 -23.00
N ASP A 5 17.33 -7.13 -22.86
CA ASP A 5 17.97 -7.66 -21.68
C ASP A 5 17.99 -6.61 -20.57
N PRO A 6 17.36 -6.86 -19.39
CA PRO A 6 17.32 -5.89 -18.29
C PRO A 6 18.71 -5.51 -17.75
N ASN A 7 19.74 -6.36 -17.96
CA ASN A 7 21.10 -6.06 -17.55
C ASN A 7 21.78 -4.97 -18.40
N THR A 8 21.23 -4.66 -19.58
CA THR A 8 21.72 -3.58 -20.44
C THR A 8 21.04 -2.24 -20.16
N ASN A 9 20.01 -2.25 -19.36
CA ASN A 9 19.23 -1.06 -19.00
C ASN A 9 19.74 -0.39 -17.74
N THR A 10 19.46 0.90 -17.64
CA THR A 10 19.54 1.62 -16.35
C THR A 10 18.40 1.17 -15.43
N GLU A 11 18.57 1.33 -14.11
CA GLU A 11 17.52 1.12 -13.11
C GLU A 11 16.22 1.86 -13.48
N ARG A 12 16.34 3.11 -13.97
CA ARG A 12 15.18 3.93 -14.37
C ARG A 12 14.44 3.36 -15.59
N GLU A 13 15.12 2.74 -16.52
CA GLU A 13 14.50 2.10 -17.69
C GLU A 13 13.77 0.82 -17.28
N ASN A 14 14.40 -0.03 -16.49
CA ASN A 14 13.75 -1.20 -15.90
C ASN A 14 12.52 -0.82 -15.07
N TYR A 15 12.63 0.23 -14.23
CA TYR A 15 11.50 0.77 -13.50
C TYR A 15 10.33 1.16 -14.42
N LYS A 16 10.59 1.89 -15.53
CA LYS A 16 9.55 2.29 -16.49
C LYS A 16 8.88 1.09 -17.14
N PHE A 17 9.63 0.04 -17.49
CA PHE A 17 9.06 -1.18 -18.07
C PHE A 17 8.17 -1.91 -17.06
N LEU A 18 8.63 -2.06 -15.83
CA LEU A 18 7.85 -2.71 -14.77
C LEU A 18 6.54 -1.97 -14.48
N ILE A 19 6.59 -0.67 -14.24
CA ILE A 19 5.39 0.10 -13.92
C ILE A 19 4.45 0.33 -15.11
N GLY A 20 4.96 0.22 -16.34
CA GLY A 20 4.16 0.31 -17.56
C GLY A 20 3.50 -1.00 -17.95
N SER A 21 4.11 -2.13 -17.58
CA SER A 21 3.62 -3.48 -17.91
C SER A 21 2.68 -4.03 -16.84
N ILE A 22 2.99 -3.79 -15.55
CA ILE A 22 2.19 -4.28 -14.42
C ILE A 22 1.16 -3.23 -14.06
N ILE A 23 0.04 -3.25 -14.76
CA ILE A 23 -1.09 -2.33 -14.58
C ILE A 23 -2.42 -3.09 -14.73
N PRO A 24 -3.50 -2.65 -14.05
CA PRO A 24 -3.53 -1.66 -12.98
C PRO A 24 -2.97 -2.22 -11.66
N ARG A 25 -2.32 -1.40 -10.85
CA ARG A 25 -1.83 -1.81 -9.53
C ARG A 25 -2.74 -1.28 -8.44
N PRO A 26 -3.16 -2.10 -7.46
CA PRO A 26 -3.85 -1.61 -6.28
C PRO A 26 -2.94 -0.67 -5.49
N ILE A 27 -3.54 0.24 -4.73
CA ILE A 27 -2.81 1.20 -3.90
C ILE A 27 -3.16 0.93 -2.44
N ALA A 28 -2.14 0.67 -1.63
CA ALA A 28 -2.23 0.66 -0.17
C ALA A 28 -1.83 2.04 0.35
N PHE A 29 -2.71 2.73 1.06
CA PHE A 29 -2.32 3.82 1.93
C PHE A 29 -2.00 3.21 3.30
N VAL A 30 -0.77 3.36 3.75
CA VAL A 30 -0.26 2.69 4.95
C VAL A 30 0.00 3.71 6.03
N THR A 31 -0.60 3.51 7.22
CA THR A 31 -0.24 4.28 8.41
C THR A 31 0.64 3.45 9.33
N THR A 32 1.63 4.12 9.92
CA THR A 32 2.59 3.55 10.87
C THR A 32 2.88 4.57 11.96
N LEU A 33 3.31 4.12 13.13
CA LEU A 33 3.62 4.97 14.26
C LEU A 33 5.12 4.92 14.56
N SER A 34 5.78 6.07 14.62
CA SER A 34 7.19 6.16 15.02
C SER A 34 7.37 5.85 16.52
N GLU A 35 8.61 5.69 16.98
CA GLU A 35 8.90 5.56 18.42
C GLU A 35 8.44 6.78 19.21
N ASP A 36 8.57 7.97 18.61
CA ASP A 36 8.16 9.25 19.22
C ASP A 36 6.65 9.51 19.15
N GLY A 37 5.86 8.58 18.59
CA GLY A 37 4.42 8.68 18.50
C GLY A 37 3.91 9.51 17.32
N VAL A 38 4.75 9.83 16.33
CA VAL A 38 4.32 10.51 15.09
C VAL A 38 3.64 9.51 14.17
N LEU A 39 2.39 9.82 13.74
CA LEU A 39 1.66 9.00 12.80
C LEU A 39 2.09 9.33 11.36
N ASN A 40 2.87 8.45 10.76
CA ASN A 40 3.29 8.51 9.37
C ASN A 40 2.23 7.90 8.46
N GLY A 41 2.04 8.45 7.26
CA GLY A 41 1.11 7.93 6.26
C GLY A 41 1.66 8.03 4.85
N ALA A 42 1.77 6.91 4.13
CA ALA A 42 2.33 6.89 2.79
C ALA A 42 1.65 5.90 1.83
N PRO A 43 1.53 6.23 0.52
CA PRO A 43 0.96 5.34 -0.49
C PRO A 43 2.00 4.39 -1.09
N PHE A 44 1.60 3.13 -1.31
CA PHE A 44 2.39 2.10 -1.97
C PHE A 44 1.56 1.36 -3.01
N SER A 45 2.10 1.20 -4.22
CA SER A 45 1.44 0.45 -5.31
C SER A 45 2.14 -0.87 -5.67
N TYR A 46 3.21 -1.24 -4.97
CA TYR A 46 3.74 -2.59 -5.00
C TYR A 46 3.13 -3.36 -3.84
N PHE A 47 1.83 -3.64 -3.97
CA PHE A 47 0.94 -4.18 -2.96
C PHE A 47 0.09 -5.31 -3.53
N ASN A 48 -0.02 -6.42 -2.81
CA ASN A 48 -0.88 -7.54 -3.24
C ASN A 48 -1.26 -8.47 -2.08
N ILE A 49 -2.18 -9.41 -2.38
CA ILE A 49 -2.57 -10.53 -1.51
C ILE A 49 -1.45 -11.58 -1.54
N VAL A 50 -1.13 -12.15 -0.37
CA VAL A 50 -0.18 -13.26 -0.23
C VAL A 50 -0.90 -14.56 0.09
N SER A 51 -1.83 -14.55 1.05
CA SER A 51 -2.55 -15.75 1.50
C SER A 51 -3.94 -15.37 2.01
N SER A 52 -4.88 -16.31 1.91
CA SER A 52 -6.22 -16.18 2.49
C SER A 52 -6.34 -16.90 3.85
N ASN A 53 -5.43 -17.81 4.18
CA ASN A 53 -5.46 -18.53 5.44
C ASN A 53 -4.03 -18.82 5.96
N PRO A 54 -3.53 -18.07 6.97
CA PRO A 54 -4.13 -16.85 7.48
C PRO A 54 -4.14 -15.73 6.42
N PRO A 55 -5.01 -14.71 6.57
CA PRO A 55 -5.05 -13.59 5.61
C PRO A 55 -3.79 -12.76 5.72
N MET A 56 -3.05 -12.67 4.61
CA MET A 56 -1.78 -11.95 4.53
C MET A 56 -1.70 -11.10 3.26
N ILE A 57 -1.04 -9.98 3.39
CA ILE A 57 -0.75 -9.03 2.29
C ILE A 57 0.74 -8.75 2.20
N SER A 58 1.20 -8.30 1.03
CA SER A 58 2.58 -7.86 0.82
C SER A 58 2.66 -6.40 0.42
N LEU A 59 3.72 -5.74 0.90
CA LEU A 59 4.15 -4.41 0.49
C LEU A 59 5.62 -4.48 0.10
N SER A 60 6.00 -3.95 -1.07
CA SER A 60 7.40 -3.73 -1.40
C SER A 60 7.70 -2.23 -1.33
N ILE A 61 8.43 -1.83 -0.31
CA ILE A 61 8.74 -0.44 0.01
C ILE A 61 10.12 -0.12 -0.56
N GLN A 62 10.14 0.62 -1.69
CA GLN A 62 11.40 0.96 -2.36
C GLN A 62 12.23 1.92 -1.51
N ARG A 63 13.52 1.63 -1.39
CA ARG A 63 14.51 2.50 -0.75
C ARG A 63 14.94 3.62 -1.70
N SER A 64 15.35 4.75 -1.16
CA SER A 64 15.91 5.87 -1.93
C SER A 64 17.40 6.00 -1.65
N ALA A 65 18.25 5.73 -2.64
CA ALA A 65 19.71 5.68 -2.47
C ALA A 65 20.12 4.80 -1.27
N GLY A 66 19.55 3.60 -1.18
CA GLY A 66 19.77 2.64 -0.09
C GLY A 66 19.11 3.00 1.25
N ARG A 67 18.54 4.20 1.40
CA ARG A 67 17.91 4.62 2.65
C ARG A 67 16.50 4.06 2.77
N GLN A 68 16.25 3.45 3.90
CA GLN A 68 14.94 2.94 4.29
C GLN A 68 13.95 4.10 4.48
N LYS A 69 12.70 3.92 4.06
CA LYS A 69 11.63 4.89 4.34
C LYS A 69 11.10 4.72 5.75
N ASP A 70 10.58 5.80 6.32
CA ASP A 70 10.02 5.82 7.68
C ASP A 70 8.94 4.75 7.87
N THR A 71 8.07 4.54 6.88
CA THR A 71 7.07 3.46 6.91
C THR A 71 7.71 2.09 7.16
N ALA A 72 8.77 1.74 6.42
CA ALA A 72 9.44 0.45 6.60
C ALA A 72 10.13 0.37 7.97
N LYS A 73 10.83 1.43 8.38
CA LYS A 73 11.47 1.53 9.69
C LYS A 73 10.44 1.33 10.81
N ASN A 74 9.36 2.08 10.81
CA ASN A 74 8.31 2.01 11.81
C ASN A 74 7.67 0.61 11.89
N ILE A 75 7.40 -0.04 10.73
CA ILE A 75 6.88 -1.41 10.69
C ILE A 75 7.87 -2.39 11.32
N LEU A 76 9.17 -2.25 11.03
CA LEU A 76 10.19 -3.14 11.59
C LEU A 76 10.36 -2.96 13.10
N GLU A 77 10.16 -1.76 13.63
CA GLU A 77 10.25 -1.42 15.05
C GLU A 77 8.97 -1.80 15.80
N LYS A 78 7.83 -1.28 15.41
CA LYS A 78 6.53 -1.49 16.09
C LYS A 78 5.88 -2.84 15.80
N LYS A 79 6.23 -3.48 14.68
CA LYS A 79 5.61 -4.73 14.20
C LYS A 79 4.12 -4.61 13.85
N GLU A 80 3.60 -3.41 13.75
CA GLU A 80 2.20 -3.08 13.56
C GLU A 80 2.03 -1.99 12.50
N PHE A 81 0.97 -2.07 11.70
CA PHE A 81 0.61 -1.06 10.71
C PHE A 81 -0.84 -1.22 10.25
N VAL A 82 -1.41 -0.16 9.66
CA VAL A 82 -2.75 -0.23 9.07
C VAL A 82 -2.65 0.01 7.57
N VAL A 83 -3.32 -0.84 6.79
CA VAL A 83 -3.48 -0.66 5.34
C VAL A 83 -4.89 -0.18 5.04
N HIS A 84 -5.00 0.87 4.25
CA HIS A 84 -6.26 1.43 3.78
C HIS A 84 -6.35 1.27 2.27
N ILE A 85 -7.51 0.86 1.76
CA ILE A 85 -7.75 0.81 0.32
C ILE A 85 -8.02 2.23 -0.18
N VAL A 86 -7.33 2.59 -1.26
CA VAL A 86 -7.48 3.90 -1.89
C VAL A 86 -8.65 3.88 -2.86
N ASP A 87 -9.56 4.83 -2.72
CA ASP A 87 -10.77 5.01 -3.52
C ASP A 87 -10.88 6.41 -4.13
N GLU A 88 -11.92 6.66 -4.91
CA GLU A 88 -12.15 7.93 -5.59
C GLU A 88 -12.32 9.12 -4.64
N GLN A 89 -12.74 8.90 -3.39
CA GLN A 89 -13.00 9.97 -2.43
C GLN A 89 -11.73 10.39 -1.68
N ASN A 90 -10.78 9.46 -1.50
CA ASN A 90 -9.58 9.71 -0.69
C ASN A 90 -8.28 9.84 -1.50
N VAL A 91 -8.26 9.47 -2.81
CA VAL A 91 -7.03 9.43 -3.62
C VAL A 91 -6.26 10.75 -3.67
N GLU A 92 -6.94 11.89 -3.70
CA GLU A 92 -6.27 13.21 -3.73
C GLU A 92 -5.55 13.49 -2.41
N LYS A 93 -6.17 13.18 -1.28
CA LYS A 93 -5.55 13.29 0.05
C LYS A 93 -4.39 12.31 0.18
N VAL A 94 -4.58 11.06 -0.25
CA VAL A 94 -3.52 10.05 -0.26
C VAL A 94 -2.35 10.47 -1.14
N ASN A 95 -2.59 11.11 -2.29
CA ASN A 95 -1.50 11.62 -3.13
C ASN A 95 -0.68 12.73 -2.43
N LYS A 96 -1.30 13.55 -1.57
CA LYS A 96 -0.57 14.56 -0.77
C LYS A 96 0.41 13.91 0.20
N THR A 97 0.08 12.74 0.76
CA THR A 97 0.95 12.01 1.69
C THR A 97 2.17 11.37 1.02
N ALA A 98 2.32 11.47 -0.31
CA ALA A 98 3.55 11.09 -1.00
C ALA A 98 4.67 12.13 -0.88
N ALA A 99 4.42 13.27 -0.22
CA ALA A 99 5.42 14.28 0.09
C ALA A 99 6.50 13.70 1.03
N SER A 100 7.74 14.13 0.84
CA SER A 100 8.82 13.79 1.76
C SER A 100 8.86 14.83 2.87
N LEU A 101 8.42 14.47 4.05
CA LEU A 101 8.49 15.30 5.26
C LEU A 101 9.66 14.90 6.15
N PRO A 102 10.09 15.79 7.07
CA PRO A 102 10.97 15.41 8.17
C PRO A 102 10.30 14.34 9.07
N PRO A 103 11.07 13.45 9.72
CA PRO A 103 10.51 12.34 10.51
C PRO A 103 9.61 12.73 11.69
N HIS A 104 9.67 13.98 12.12
CA HIS A 104 8.82 14.52 13.21
C HIS A 104 7.54 15.20 12.72
N GLU A 105 7.29 15.22 11.41
CA GLU A 105 6.08 15.74 10.80
C GLU A 105 5.21 14.60 10.26
N SER A 106 3.88 14.80 10.33
CA SER A 106 2.89 13.77 9.95
C SER A 106 2.27 14.08 8.60
N GLU A 107 2.42 13.17 7.63
CA GLU A 107 1.72 13.27 6.34
C GLU A 107 0.21 13.08 6.50
N VAL A 108 -0.21 12.38 7.56
CA VAL A 108 -1.63 12.20 7.90
C VAL A 108 -2.25 13.56 8.28
N GLU A 109 -1.53 14.36 9.07
CA GLU A 109 -1.95 15.72 9.43
C GLU A 109 -1.88 16.67 8.23
N LEU A 110 -0.78 16.65 7.46
CA LEU A 110 -0.62 17.45 6.24
C LEU A 110 -1.79 17.25 5.25
N ALA A 111 -2.25 16.01 5.11
CA ALA A 111 -3.35 15.67 4.22
C ALA A 111 -4.74 15.83 4.89
N GLU A 112 -4.79 16.32 6.13
CA GLU A 112 -6.04 16.54 6.88
C GLU A 112 -6.88 15.26 7.00
N PHE A 113 -6.24 14.12 7.24
CA PHE A 113 -6.93 12.90 7.59
C PHE A 113 -7.33 12.89 9.06
N THR A 114 -8.51 12.35 9.34
CA THR A 114 -8.97 12.16 10.71
C THR A 114 -8.52 10.79 11.21
N GLN A 115 -7.74 10.77 12.27
CA GLN A 115 -7.31 9.53 12.91
C GLN A 115 -8.51 8.78 13.53
N ILE A 116 -8.39 7.46 13.56
CA ILE A 116 -9.30 6.56 14.27
C ILE A 116 -8.51 5.43 14.90
N ASP A 117 -8.82 5.15 16.16
CA ASP A 117 -8.13 4.07 16.88
C ASP A 117 -8.38 2.71 16.24
N SER A 118 -7.36 1.87 16.30
CA SER A 118 -7.42 0.47 15.96
C SER A 118 -8.01 -0.36 17.12
N VAL A 119 -8.46 -1.56 16.82
CA VAL A 119 -9.09 -2.47 17.80
C VAL A 119 -8.10 -3.52 18.32
N LYS A 120 -7.17 -3.96 17.48
CA LYS A 120 -6.24 -5.07 17.78
C LYS A 120 -4.78 -4.64 17.91
N ILE A 121 -4.45 -3.46 17.39
CA ILE A 121 -3.08 -2.94 17.36
C ILE A 121 -3.04 -1.50 17.90
N SER A 122 -1.83 -0.99 18.14
CA SER A 122 -1.64 0.36 18.69
C SER A 122 -1.61 1.46 17.62
N VAL A 123 -1.34 1.10 16.36
CA VAL A 123 -1.23 2.05 15.26
C VAL A 123 -2.62 2.51 14.80
N PRO A 124 -2.93 3.82 14.82
CA PRO A 124 -4.21 4.32 14.34
C PRO A 124 -4.36 4.21 12.82
N GLY A 125 -5.60 4.05 12.38
CA GLY A 125 -5.99 4.24 10.99
C GLY A 125 -6.56 5.62 10.71
N VAL A 126 -7.17 5.80 9.51
CA VAL A 126 -7.89 7.03 9.13
C VAL A 126 -9.35 6.74 8.80
N LYS A 127 -10.23 7.69 9.16
CA LYS A 127 -11.69 7.55 8.96
C LYS A 127 -12.12 7.58 7.50
N GLN A 128 -11.38 8.27 6.64
CA GLN A 128 -11.75 8.52 5.24
C GLN A 128 -11.49 7.33 4.30
N ALA A 129 -11.21 6.15 4.84
CA ALA A 129 -11.04 4.94 4.05
C ALA A 129 -12.19 3.96 4.32
N LYS A 130 -12.88 3.54 3.27
CA LYS A 130 -14.01 2.58 3.34
C LYS A 130 -13.59 1.19 3.81
N ILE A 131 -12.32 0.81 3.53
CA ILE A 131 -11.75 -0.45 3.99
C ILE A 131 -10.40 -0.17 4.65
N ARG A 132 -10.23 -0.68 5.89
CA ARG A 132 -8.98 -0.68 6.64
C ARG A 132 -8.65 -2.09 7.10
N MET A 133 -7.38 -2.44 7.10
CA MET A 133 -6.84 -3.71 7.58
C MET A 133 -5.79 -3.42 8.63
N GLU A 134 -6.05 -3.83 9.87
CA GLU A 134 -5.03 -3.82 10.91
C GLU A 134 -4.11 -5.01 10.69
N CYS A 135 -2.82 -4.76 10.65
CA CYS A 135 -1.81 -5.75 10.30
C CYS A 135 -0.72 -5.83 11.36
N ILE A 136 -0.24 -7.04 11.59
CA ILE A 136 1.01 -7.31 12.30
C ILE A 136 2.06 -7.80 11.32
N LEU A 137 3.32 -7.44 11.55
CA LEU A 137 4.44 -7.91 10.73
C LEU A 137 4.61 -9.41 10.89
N GLU A 138 4.51 -10.16 9.80
CA GLU A 138 4.76 -11.60 9.76
C GLU A 138 6.20 -11.90 9.31
N HIS A 139 6.61 -11.29 8.18
CA HIS A 139 7.96 -11.41 7.64
C HIS A 139 8.44 -10.10 7.02
N SER A 140 9.76 -9.92 7.01
CA SER A 140 10.43 -8.86 6.26
C SER A 140 11.68 -9.39 5.58
N LEU A 141 11.94 -8.94 4.34
CA LEU A 141 13.11 -9.30 3.56
C LEU A 141 13.69 -8.03 2.94
N GLU A 142 14.99 -7.85 3.08
CA GLU A 142 15.72 -6.85 2.29
C GLU A 142 16.09 -7.48 0.94
N LEU A 143 15.69 -6.86 -0.16
CA LEU A 143 15.90 -7.38 -1.52
C LEU A 143 16.68 -6.38 -2.37
N GLY A 144 17.45 -6.90 -3.31
CA GLY A 144 18.33 -6.15 -4.19
C GLY A 144 19.78 -6.56 -4.00
N ASP A 145 20.70 -5.63 -4.21
CA ASP A 145 22.13 -5.86 -3.97
C ASP A 145 22.38 -6.05 -2.48
N LYS A 146 23.31 -6.98 -2.12
CA LYS A 146 23.63 -7.27 -0.72
C LYS A 146 24.18 -6.06 0.04
N ASP A 147 24.97 -5.24 -0.67
CA ASP A 147 25.62 -4.07 -0.07
C ASP A 147 24.75 -2.81 -0.17
N LEU A 148 23.74 -2.83 -1.06
CA LEU A 148 22.81 -1.71 -1.26
C LEU A 148 21.39 -2.23 -1.55
N PRO A 149 20.63 -2.67 -0.53
CA PRO A 149 19.28 -3.15 -0.73
C PRO A 149 18.38 -2.10 -1.40
N GLY A 150 17.63 -2.55 -2.44
CA GLY A 150 16.75 -1.68 -3.23
C GLY A 150 15.36 -1.52 -2.60
N CYS A 151 14.90 -2.51 -1.82
CA CYS A 151 13.60 -2.45 -1.17
C CYS A 151 13.51 -3.29 0.10
N ASP A 152 12.53 -2.93 0.93
CA ASP A 152 12.04 -3.70 2.06
C ASP A 152 10.74 -4.40 1.65
N PHE A 153 10.77 -5.73 1.52
CA PHE A 153 9.60 -6.54 1.24
C PHE A 153 8.96 -6.97 2.55
N ILE A 154 7.76 -6.48 2.81
CA ILE A 154 7.00 -6.68 4.05
C ILE A 154 5.84 -7.62 3.78
N ILE A 155 5.67 -8.64 4.61
CA ILE A 155 4.47 -9.47 4.67
C ILE A 155 3.76 -9.17 5.98
N GLY A 156 2.53 -8.68 5.90
CA GLY A 156 1.68 -8.40 7.04
C GLY A 156 0.53 -9.40 7.13
N LYS A 157 0.30 -9.94 8.33
CA LYS A 157 -0.88 -10.71 8.65
C LYS A 157 -2.00 -9.78 9.06
N VAL A 158 -3.13 -9.87 8.40
CA VAL A 158 -4.32 -9.08 8.75
C VAL A 158 -4.96 -9.68 10.00
N VAL A 159 -5.13 -8.87 11.04
CA VAL A 159 -5.70 -9.28 12.34
C VAL A 159 -7.10 -8.69 12.57
N GLN A 160 -7.48 -7.66 11.81
CA GLN A 160 -8.81 -7.06 11.83
C GLN A 160 -9.13 -6.40 10.48
N PHE A 161 -10.33 -6.64 9.97
CA PHE A 161 -10.91 -5.88 8.85
C PHE A 161 -11.94 -4.89 9.39
N HIS A 162 -11.89 -3.67 8.88
CA HIS A 162 -12.94 -2.65 9.03
C HIS A 162 -13.48 -2.36 7.64
N ILE A 163 -14.77 -2.50 7.46
CA ILE A 163 -15.44 -2.33 6.17
C ILE A 163 -16.69 -1.49 6.41
N GLU A 164 -16.90 -0.44 5.62
CA GLU A 164 -18.13 0.35 5.68
C GLU A 164 -19.34 -0.53 5.35
N ASN A 165 -20.41 -0.34 6.11
CA ASN A 165 -21.62 -1.16 5.97
C ASN A 165 -22.23 -1.06 4.57
N ASP A 166 -22.19 0.11 3.94
CA ASP A 166 -22.83 0.40 2.65
C ASP A 166 -22.17 -0.33 1.46
N ILE A 167 -20.95 -0.86 1.65
CA ILE A 167 -20.22 -1.61 0.62
C ILE A 167 -20.11 -3.10 0.94
N TYR A 168 -20.73 -3.57 2.04
CA TYR A 168 -20.65 -4.97 2.46
C TYR A 168 -22.02 -5.64 2.40
N GLU A 169 -22.12 -6.72 1.64
CA GLU A 169 -23.32 -7.52 1.56
C GLU A 169 -22.98 -9.03 1.47
N ASN A 170 -23.53 -9.83 2.39
CA ASN A 170 -23.45 -11.29 2.38
C ASN A 170 -22.03 -11.87 2.18
N GLY A 171 -21.03 -11.30 2.85
CA GLY A 171 -19.63 -11.74 2.76
C GLY A 171 -18.89 -11.20 1.53
N ARG A 172 -19.45 -10.27 0.78
CA ARG A 172 -18.89 -9.69 -0.43
C ARG A 172 -18.75 -8.17 -0.31
N ILE A 173 -17.75 -7.65 -1.02
CA ILE A 173 -17.55 -6.21 -1.16
C ILE A 173 -18.18 -5.75 -2.48
N ASP A 174 -19.02 -4.74 -2.41
CA ASP A 174 -19.51 -4.05 -3.62
C ASP A 174 -18.36 -3.26 -4.24
N SER A 175 -17.88 -3.71 -5.39
CA SER A 175 -16.78 -3.08 -6.11
C SER A 175 -17.12 -1.68 -6.62
N LYS A 176 -18.38 -1.42 -6.97
CA LYS A 176 -18.84 -0.10 -7.42
C LYS A 176 -18.95 0.87 -6.24
N GLY A 177 -19.50 0.40 -5.13
CA GLY A 177 -19.56 1.19 -3.89
C GLY A 177 -18.18 1.47 -3.31
N LEU A 178 -17.26 0.53 -3.38
CA LEU A 178 -15.85 0.74 -2.99
C LEU A 178 -15.18 1.78 -3.89
N ALA A 179 -15.42 1.75 -5.20
CA ALA A 179 -14.85 2.68 -6.18
C ALA A 179 -13.31 2.79 -6.07
N ALA A 180 -12.63 1.65 -5.93
CA ALA A 180 -11.19 1.61 -5.75
C ALA A 180 -10.45 2.25 -6.94
N VAL A 181 -9.35 2.95 -6.62
CA VAL A 181 -8.46 3.58 -7.61
C VAL A 181 -7.17 2.81 -7.71
N SER A 182 -6.66 2.68 -8.92
CA SER A 182 -5.42 1.96 -9.24
C SER A 182 -4.34 2.90 -9.76
N ARG A 183 -3.08 2.54 -9.50
CA ARG A 183 -1.91 3.24 -10.04
C ARG A 183 -1.53 2.68 -11.40
N LEU A 184 -1.26 3.57 -12.34
CA LEU A 184 -0.66 3.28 -13.63
C LEU A 184 0.79 3.80 -13.69
N ALA A 185 1.36 3.93 -14.89
CA ALA A 185 2.69 4.50 -15.08
C ALA A 185 2.69 6.03 -14.88
N GLY A 186 3.81 6.57 -14.44
CA GLY A 186 3.99 8.02 -14.24
C GLY A 186 3.00 8.58 -13.22
N ASN A 187 2.28 9.65 -13.59
CA ASN A 187 1.30 10.32 -12.73
C ASN A 187 -0.15 9.84 -12.99
N HIS A 188 -0.33 8.75 -13.73
CA HIS A 188 -1.66 8.29 -14.12
C HIS A 188 -2.26 7.36 -13.07
N TYR A 189 -3.56 7.46 -12.92
CA TYR A 189 -4.43 6.62 -12.11
C TYR A 189 -5.55 6.08 -13.00
N ALA A 190 -6.19 5.00 -12.60
CA ALA A 190 -7.39 4.47 -13.23
C ALA A 190 -8.44 4.17 -12.18
N LYS A 191 -9.69 4.41 -12.54
CA LYS A 191 -10.88 3.94 -11.84
C LYS A 191 -11.23 2.53 -12.30
N ILE A 192 -12.08 1.83 -11.57
CA ILE A 192 -12.69 0.59 -12.04
C ILE A 192 -13.57 0.95 -13.26
N GLY A 193 -13.24 0.36 -14.42
CA GLY A 193 -13.99 0.54 -15.65
C GLY A 193 -15.12 -0.48 -15.81
N GLU A 194 -15.32 -0.94 -17.04
CA GLU A 194 -16.29 -1.98 -17.36
C GLU A 194 -15.95 -3.28 -16.63
N ILE A 195 -16.93 -3.85 -15.95
CA ILE A 195 -16.81 -5.14 -15.27
C ILE A 195 -17.49 -6.20 -16.14
N PHE A 196 -16.78 -7.27 -16.47
CA PHE A 196 -17.29 -8.40 -17.22
C PHE A 196 -17.00 -9.71 -16.49
N GLU A 197 -17.76 -10.74 -16.80
CA GLU A 197 -17.65 -12.06 -16.18
C GLU A 197 -17.09 -13.09 -17.18
N ILE A 198 -16.19 -13.95 -16.69
CA ILE A 198 -15.70 -15.13 -17.42
C ILE A 198 -15.82 -16.32 -16.49
N GLU A 199 -16.57 -17.34 -16.92
CA GLU A 199 -16.70 -18.58 -16.17
C GLU A 199 -15.34 -19.31 -16.08
N ARG A 200 -15.04 -19.85 -14.89
CA ARG A 200 -13.86 -20.70 -14.73
C ARG A 200 -14.11 -22.08 -15.34
N PRO A 201 -13.16 -22.66 -16.08
CA PRO A 201 -13.24 -24.06 -16.48
C PRO A 201 -13.40 -24.96 -15.25
N LYS A 202 -14.25 -25.98 -15.39
CA LYS A 202 -14.44 -27.03 -14.36
C LYS A 202 -13.33 -28.06 -14.42
#